data_13c0a98004bd3f3559b5ac3258526c79
#
_entry.id   13c0a98004bd3f3559b5ac3258526c79
#
_cell.length_a   1.000
_cell.length_b   1.000
_cell.length_c   1.000
_cell.angle_alpha   90.00
_cell.angle_beta   90.00
_cell.angle_gamma   90.00
#
_symmetry.space_group_name_H-M   'P 1'
#
loop_
_entity.id
_entity.type
_entity.pdbx_description
1 polymer ?
#
loop_
_entity_poly.entity_id
_entity_poly.type
_entity_poly.pdbx_seq_one_letter_code
_entity_poly.pdbx_strand_id
1 'polypeptide(L)'
;MANPRTITIGPDEANQRLDRFLRKLLEDVSLSAIYRLVRTRQITLNQRKAKPDARLKQGDVVAFHQAAEEKHFRPKVREKTARGLSTRRDFKVVYEDVHLVAVNKPAGVLVHAGDRGLEQDTLIDQVTAYLLEQPRQAGDTLREFVKPSPTFSPGLVHRLDRATSGLVLIGKTLPAMQELTRMIKKRNVRKTYIALAVGGLPQREGTINVPIARQQDAKGRRRKVQAGEGQHAITNYRVLAQRGTYTLVELELVTGRTHQIRAHLAHVGAPVAGDDEYGDRERNRHAADKLGLRRQFLHAARLEFTHPLGGQQLDLVAPLWPELQRALDAAGFKPDDLPSWLRGTT
;
A
#
# COMPACT_ATOMS: atom_id res chain seq x y z
N MET A 1 11.60 24.77 38.48
CA MET A 1 11.39 23.37 38.07
C MET A 1 11.00 23.37 36.61
N ALA A 2 11.67 22.59 35.74
CA ALA A 2 11.30 22.53 34.34
C ALA A 2 9.89 21.94 34.19
N ASN A 3 9.07 22.53 33.31
CA ASN A 3 7.75 22.01 33.02
C ASN A 3 7.88 20.61 32.41
N PRO A 4 7.08 19.63 32.87
CA PRO A 4 7.13 18.29 32.29
C PRO A 4 6.75 18.35 30.80
N ARG A 5 7.43 17.58 29.99
CA ARG A 5 7.06 17.39 28.58
C ARG A 5 5.73 16.68 28.51
N THR A 6 4.78 17.21 27.74
CA THR A 6 3.45 16.63 27.60
C THR A 6 3.15 16.21 26.16
N ILE A 7 2.36 15.14 26.03
CA ILE A 7 1.78 14.69 24.77
C ILE A 7 0.27 14.58 24.95
N THR A 8 -0.47 15.34 24.16
CA THR A 8 -1.92 15.19 24.08
C THR A 8 -2.24 14.03 23.15
N ILE A 9 -3.09 13.11 23.61
CA ILE A 9 -3.51 11.93 22.87
C ILE A 9 -4.45 12.33 21.72
N GLY A 10 -4.01 12.06 20.51
CA GLY A 10 -4.78 12.26 19.29
C GLY A 10 -5.70 11.06 18.96
N PRO A 11 -6.43 11.14 17.85
CA PRO A 11 -7.27 10.04 17.38
C PRO A 11 -6.46 8.76 17.08
N ASP A 12 -5.20 8.88 16.65
CA ASP A 12 -4.33 7.75 16.33
C ASP A 12 -3.84 6.98 17.57
N GLU A 13 -3.77 7.65 18.72
CA GLU A 13 -3.34 7.08 20.00
C GLU A 13 -4.52 6.62 20.86
N ALA A 14 -5.74 7.08 20.56
CA ALA A 14 -6.92 6.73 21.32
C ALA A 14 -7.21 5.22 21.29
N ASN A 15 -7.87 4.72 22.34
CA ASN A 15 -8.26 3.33 22.55
C ASN A 15 -7.12 2.32 22.71
N GLN A 16 -5.84 2.71 22.56
CA GLN A 16 -4.73 1.82 22.89
C GLN A 16 -4.40 1.88 24.40
N ARG A 17 -3.68 0.87 24.89
CA ARG A 17 -3.20 0.84 26.27
C ARG A 17 -2.01 1.79 26.43
N LEU A 18 -1.89 2.43 27.59
CA LEU A 18 -0.78 3.34 27.93
C LEU A 18 0.59 2.66 27.76
N ASP A 19 0.76 1.42 28.20
CA ASP A 19 2.02 0.68 28.05
C ASP A 19 2.38 0.43 26.57
N ARG A 20 1.39 0.17 25.71
CA ARG A 20 1.62 0.02 24.26
C ARG A 20 2.00 1.34 23.59
N PHE A 21 1.33 2.43 23.98
CA PHE A 21 1.67 3.78 23.54
C PHE A 21 3.12 4.12 23.91
N LEU A 22 3.47 3.91 25.19
CA LEU A 22 4.82 4.19 25.69
C LEU A 22 5.90 3.34 25.02
N ARG A 23 5.64 2.06 24.72
CA ARG A 23 6.58 1.21 23.99
C ARG A 23 6.86 1.68 22.54
N LYS A 24 5.90 2.32 21.92
CA LYS A 24 6.10 2.89 20.57
C LYS A 24 6.88 4.21 20.64
N LEU A 25 6.72 4.93 21.72
CA LEU A 25 7.28 6.26 21.92
C LEU A 25 8.71 6.23 22.48
N LEU A 26 8.97 5.29 23.41
CA LEU A 26 10.23 5.13 24.09
C LEU A 26 11.00 3.95 23.49
N GLU A 27 11.97 4.26 22.63
CA GLU A 27 12.86 3.23 22.07
C GLU A 27 13.83 2.71 23.15
N ASP A 28 14.17 1.44 23.04
CA ASP A 28 15.13 0.74 23.91
C ASP A 28 14.78 0.69 25.41
N VAL A 29 13.53 1.04 25.77
CA VAL A 29 13.05 0.92 27.15
C VAL A 29 12.31 -0.40 27.33
N SER A 30 12.80 -1.24 28.24
CA SER A 30 12.15 -2.52 28.57
C SER A 30 10.75 -2.30 29.15
N LEU A 31 9.86 -3.28 28.95
CA LEU A 31 8.48 -3.20 29.49
C LEU A 31 8.47 -3.04 31.01
N SER A 32 9.41 -3.68 31.71
CA SER A 32 9.59 -3.54 33.17
C SER A 32 9.98 -2.12 33.59
N ALA A 33 10.83 -1.47 32.80
CA ALA A 33 11.21 -0.07 33.03
C ALA A 33 10.03 0.88 32.77
N ILE A 34 9.23 0.66 31.70
CA ILE A 34 7.99 1.42 31.45
C ILE A 34 7.03 1.29 32.65
N TYR A 35 6.81 0.07 33.15
CA TYR A 35 5.95 -0.15 34.31
C TYR A 35 6.47 0.55 35.55
N ARG A 36 7.80 0.58 35.78
CA ARG A 36 8.43 1.34 36.88
C ARG A 36 8.17 2.82 36.72
N LEU A 37 8.39 3.42 35.53
CA LEU A 37 8.19 4.84 35.26
C LEU A 37 6.74 5.28 35.55
N VAL A 38 5.77 4.48 35.12
CA VAL A 38 4.34 4.75 35.39
C VAL A 38 4.02 4.60 36.89
N ARG A 39 4.53 3.56 37.55
CA ARG A 39 4.31 3.30 38.97
C ARG A 39 4.89 4.40 39.89
N THR A 40 6.07 4.92 39.54
CA THR A 40 6.78 5.95 40.29
C THR A 40 6.37 7.38 39.95
N ARG A 41 5.31 7.55 39.15
CA ARG A 41 4.79 8.83 38.66
C ARG A 41 5.79 9.66 37.82
N GLN A 42 6.82 9.03 37.27
CA GLN A 42 7.69 9.67 36.28
C GLN A 42 6.96 9.85 34.94
N ILE A 43 5.93 9.04 34.71
CA ILE A 43 4.95 9.22 33.64
C ILE A 43 3.56 9.26 34.29
N THR A 44 2.79 10.31 33.97
CA THR A 44 1.44 10.50 34.49
C THR A 44 0.43 10.64 33.33
N LEU A 45 -0.82 10.32 33.61
CA LEU A 45 -1.96 10.51 32.70
C LEU A 45 -2.92 11.52 33.33
N ASN A 46 -3.18 12.62 32.63
CA ASN A 46 -4.01 13.74 33.14
C ASN A 46 -3.56 14.20 34.54
N GLN A 47 -2.24 14.36 34.72
CA GLN A 47 -1.58 14.75 35.98
C GLN A 47 -1.81 13.76 37.14
N ARG A 48 -2.37 12.57 36.88
CA ARG A 48 -2.65 11.54 37.88
C ARG A 48 -1.81 10.30 37.67
N LYS A 49 -1.63 9.52 38.73
CA LYS A 49 -1.05 8.19 38.66
C LYS A 49 -1.94 7.31 37.79
N ALA A 50 -1.39 6.66 36.77
CA ALA A 50 -2.10 5.76 35.91
C ALA A 50 -1.70 4.29 36.15
N LYS A 51 -2.52 3.37 35.68
CA LYS A 51 -2.13 1.96 35.49
C LYS A 51 -1.51 1.77 34.12
N PRO A 52 -0.50 0.90 33.94
CA PRO A 52 0.10 0.65 32.62
C PRO A 52 -0.90 0.18 31.55
N ASP A 53 -1.94 -0.53 31.96
CA ASP A 53 -3.01 -1.04 31.09
C ASP A 53 -4.18 -0.07 30.88
N ALA A 54 -4.10 1.16 31.44
CA ALA A 54 -5.12 2.20 31.24
C ALA A 54 -5.32 2.46 29.73
N ARG A 55 -6.58 2.51 29.30
CA ARG A 55 -6.93 2.86 27.91
C ARG A 55 -6.94 4.38 27.74
N LEU A 56 -6.18 4.84 26.78
CA LEU A 56 -6.08 6.26 26.43
C LEU A 56 -7.34 6.72 25.69
N LYS A 57 -7.79 7.91 26.00
CA LYS A 57 -8.90 8.60 25.32
C LYS A 57 -8.33 9.78 24.53
N GLN A 58 -8.98 10.15 23.45
CA GLN A 58 -8.64 11.39 22.75
C GLN A 58 -8.76 12.58 23.71
N GLY A 59 -7.76 13.46 23.68
CA GLY A 59 -7.66 14.60 24.61
C GLY A 59 -6.94 14.29 25.92
N ASP A 60 -6.69 13.03 26.27
CA ASP A 60 -5.86 12.70 27.44
C ASP A 60 -4.46 13.31 27.30
N VAL A 61 -3.85 13.69 28.41
CA VAL A 61 -2.50 14.26 28.44
C VAL A 61 -1.56 13.32 29.19
N VAL A 62 -0.56 12.81 28.48
CA VAL A 62 0.55 12.02 29.04
C VAL A 62 1.70 12.98 29.33
N ALA A 63 2.11 13.11 30.60
CA ALA A 63 3.22 13.95 31.00
C ALA A 63 4.43 13.12 31.42
N PHE A 64 5.62 13.56 30.98
CA PHE A 64 6.92 12.95 31.25
C PHE A 64 7.68 13.88 32.18
N HIS A 65 8.01 13.41 33.40
CA HIS A 65 8.80 14.15 34.38
C HIS A 65 10.31 13.87 34.16
N GLN A 66 11.17 14.77 34.61
CA GLN A 66 12.59 14.93 34.25
C GLN A 66 13.41 13.64 34.13
N ALA A 67 13.24 12.66 35.01
CA ALA A 67 13.97 11.40 34.97
C ALA A 67 13.54 10.46 33.81
N ALA A 68 12.33 10.64 33.27
CA ALA A 68 11.85 9.87 32.10
C ALA A 68 12.25 10.54 30.77
N GLU A 69 12.47 11.86 30.80
CA GLU A 69 12.76 12.67 29.61
C GLU A 69 14.21 12.54 29.13
N GLU A 70 15.16 12.64 30.06
CA GLU A 70 16.59 12.74 29.72
C GLU A 70 17.21 11.45 29.18
N LYS A 71 16.70 10.27 29.56
CA LYS A 71 17.31 8.98 29.23
C LYS A 71 16.63 8.21 28.10
N HIS A 72 15.36 8.46 27.82
CA HIS A 72 14.56 7.48 27.07
C HIS A 72 13.65 8.05 25.99
N PHE A 73 13.57 9.37 25.81
CA PHE A 73 12.64 9.96 24.85
C PHE A 73 13.28 10.12 23.47
N ARG A 74 13.18 9.07 22.65
CA ARG A 74 13.48 9.13 21.20
C ARG A 74 12.27 8.69 20.40
N PRO A 75 11.39 9.63 19.96
CA PRO A 75 10.23 9.26 19.15
C PRO A 75 10.67 8.72 17.79
N LYS A 76 10.23 7.52 17.43
CA LYS A 76 10.52 6.85 16.14
C LYS A 76 10.29 7.70 14.89
N VAL A 77 9.37 8.64 14.97
CA VAL A 77 9.05 9.58 13.88
C VAL A 77 10.25 10.49 13.54
N ARG A 78 11.14 10.79 14.51
CA ARG A 78 12.33 11.61 14.26
C ARG A 78 13.47 10.88 13.51
N GLU A 79 13.60 9.58 13.66
CA GLU A 79 14.69 8.87 12.96
C GLU A 79 14.43 8.64 11.47
N LYS A 80 13.16 8.45 11.07
CA LYS A 80 12.81 8.43 9.63
C LYS A 80 12.97 9.81 8.98
N THR A 81 12.69 10.89 9.70
CA THR A 81 12.96 12.26 9.24
C THR A 81 14.44 12.62 9.29
N ALA A 82 15.26 12.00 10.16
CA ALA A 82 16.70 12.23 10.23
C ALA A 82 17.49 11.56 9.11
N ARG A 83 16.93 10.55 8.41
CA ARG A 83 17.56 9.89 7.25
C ARG A 83 17.33 10.61 5.90
N GLY A 84 16.87 11.84 5.92
CA GLY A 84 16.50 12.60 4.73
C GLY A 84 15.13 12.13 4.18
N LEU A 85 14.21 13.07 4.02
CA LEU A 85 12.95 12.81 3.32
C LEU A 85 13.26 12.50 1.86
N SER A 86 12.54 11.56 1.26
CA SER A 86 12.60 11.35 -0.18
C SER A 86 12.20 12.64 -0.90
N THR A 87 13.02 13.09 -1.84
CA THR A 87 12.71 14.20 -2.72
C THR A 87 12.01 13.75 -4.01
N ARG A 88 11.91 12.42 -4.21
CA ARG A 88 11.26 11.85 -5.39
C ARG A 88 9.75 11.84 -5.23
N ARG A 89 9.06 12.05 -6.35
CA ARG A 89 7.60 11.98 -6.47
C ARG A 89 7.23 11.30 -7.78
N ASP A 90 7.52 10.03 -7.85
CA ASP A 90 7.29 9.24 -9.07
C ASP A 90 5.80 8.88 -9.26
N PHE A 91 4.97 9.05 -8.25
CA PHE A 91 3.54 8.72 -8.26
C PHE A 91 2.65 9.93 -8.62
N LYS A 92 1.41 9.65 -9.03
CA LYS A 92 0.35 10.64 -9.16
C LYS A 92 -0.71 10.41 -8.08
N VAL A 93 -1.20 11.47 -7.42
CA VAL A 93 -2.33 11.37 -6.49
C VAL A 93 -3.61 11.22 -7.29
N VAL A 94 -4.43 10.22 -6.96
CA VAL A 94 -5.74 9.96 -7.58
C VAL A 94 -6.87 10.43 -6.68
N TYR A 95 -6.71 10.24 -5.38
CA TYR A 95 -7.66 10.68 -4.36
C TYR A 95 -6.91 10.97 -3.06
N GLU A 96 -7.32 12.01 -2.36
CA GLU A 96 -6.79 12.34 -1.04
C GLU A 96 -7.87 13.03 -0.20
N ASP A 97 -7.97 12.59 1.07
CA ASP A 97 -8.70 13.29 2.12
C ASP A 97 -7.91 13.25 3.45
N VAL A 98 -8.57 13.56 4.56
CA VAL A 98 -7.92 13.56 5.89
C VAL A 98 -7.55 12.16 6.38
N HIS A 99 -8.15 11.10 5.85
CA HIS A 99 -8.06 9.73 6.35
C HIS A 99 -7.22 8.81 5.48
N LEU A 100 -7.24 9.00 4.18
CA LEU A 100 -6.55 8.15 3.24
C LEU A 100 -6.00 8.91 2.02
N VAL A 101 -5.02 8.34 1.36
CA VAL A 101 -4.56 8.76 0.04
C VAL A 101 -4.47 7.54 -0.88
N ALA A 102 -4.95 7.68 -2.11
CA ALA A 102 -4.80 6.72 -3.19
C ALA A 102 -3.89 7.30 -4.26
N VAL A 103 -2.87 6.55 -4.64
CA VAL A 103 -1.89 7.01 -5.62
C VAL A 103 -1.79 6.04 -6.79
N ASN A 104 -1.55 6.58 -8.00
CA ASN A 104 -1.17 5.82 -9.18
C ASN A 104 0.35 5.63 -9.17
N LYS A 105 0.80 4.45 -8.77
CA LYS A 105 2.22 4.07 -8.71
C LYS A 105 2.75 3.77 -10.12
N PRO A 106 3.90 4.28 -10.55
CA PRO A 106 4.56 3.82 -11.76
C PRO A 106 5.17 2.43 -11.57
N ALA A 107 5.54 1.79 -12.66
CA ALA A 107 6.40 0.61 -12.61
C ALA A 107 7.83 0.97 -12.17
N GLY A 108 8.56 0.01 -11.64
CA GLY A 108 9.96 0.18 -11.20
C GLY A 108 10.09 0.62 -9.74
N VAL A 109 9.09 1.28 -9.17
CA VAL A 109 9.08 1.71 -7.76
C VAL A 109 8.58 0.57 -6.86
N LEU A 110 9.34 0.23 -5.83
CA LEU A 110 8.90 -0.68 -4.77
C LEU A 110 7.87 0.01 -3.87
N VAL A 111 6.86 -0.74 -3.43
CA VAL A 111 5.84 -0.22 -2.52
C VAL A 111 6.42 0.00 -1.12
N HIS A 112 7.25 -0.93 -0.63
CA HIS A 112 7.94 -0.87 0.67
C HIS A 112 9.29 -1.58 0.57
N ALA A 113 10.22 -1.26 1.44
CA ALA A 113 11.49 -1.97 1.54
C ALA A 113 11.24 -3.47 1.78
N GLY A 114 11.92 -4.33 1.04
CA GLY A 114 11.88 -5.76 1.23
C GLY A 114 12.61 -6.20 2.51
N ASP A 115 12.62 -7.50 2.78
CA ASP A 115 13.25 -8.11 3.97
C ASP A 115 14.73 -7.73 4.16
N ARG A 116 15.41 -7.18 3.16
CA ARG A 116 16.82 -6.77 3.21
C ARG A 116 17.04 -5.33 3.67
N GLY A 117 15.98 -4.51 3.82
CA GLY A 117 16.04 -3.16 4.38
C GLY A 117 16.95 -2.14 3.67
N LEU A 118 17.53 -2.49 2.52
CA LEU A 118 18.58 -1.73 1.84
C LEU A 118 18.06 -0.75 0.78
N GLU A 119 16.79 -0.82 0.38
CA GLU A 119 16.27 0.05 -0.66
C GLU A 119 15.65 1.29 -0.04
N GLN A 120 16.20 2.43 -0.42
CA GLN A 120 15.69 3.77 -0.13
C GLN A 120 14.70 4.19 -1.21
N ASP A 121 13.86 5.19 -0.91
CA ASP A 121 12.88 5.78 -1.85
C ASP A 121 11.76 4.84 -2.33
N THR A 122 11.26 4.01 -1.44
CA THR A 122 10.04 3.25 -1.71
C THR A 122 8.82 4.18 -1.85
N LEU A 123 7.73 3.66 -2.44
CA LEU A 123 6.49 4.43 -2.57
C LEU A 123 6.02 5.01 -1.23
N ILE A 124 6.09 4.23 -0.14
CA ILE A 124 5.65 4.72 1.17
C ILE A 124 6.57 5.82 1.71
N ASP A 125 7.87 5.79 1.39
CA ASP A 125 8.80 6.85 1.78
C ASP A 125 8.48 8.15 1.01
N GLN A 126 8.26 8.05 -0.31
CA GLN A 126 7.87 9.18 -1.18
C GLN A 126 6.52 9.78 -0.75
N VAL A 127 5.49 8.95 -0.48
CA VAL A 127 4.17 9.43 -0.04
C VAL A 127 4.25 10.05 1.35
N THR A 128 5.05 9.48 2.26
CA THR A 128 5.25 10.06 3.59
C THR A 128 5.90 11.44 3.49
N ALA A 129 6.92 11.59 2.65
CA ALA A 129 7.54 12.89 2.38
C ALA A 129 6.53 13.90 1.81
N TYR A 130 5.77 13.48 0.79
CA TYR A 130 4.70 14.29 0.20
C TYR A 130 3.70 14.82 1.24
N LEU A 131 3.22 13.94 2.13
CA LEU A 131 2.26 14.32 3.16
C LEU A 131 2.84 15.26 4.23
N LEU A 132 4.14 15.18 4.49
CA LEU A 132 4.83 16.07 5.44
C LEU A 132 5.13 17.46 4.85
N GLU A 133 5.29 17.56 3.53
CA GLU A 133 5.59 18.83 2.84
C GLU A 133 4.34 19.65 2.50
N GLN A 134 3.12 19.07 2.60
CA GLN A 134 1.88 19.81 2.30
C GLN A 134 1.79 21.05 3.21
N PRO A 135 1.64 22.27 2.64
CA PRO A 135 1.51 23.48 3.42
C PRO A 135 0.25 23.38 4.31
N ARG A 136 0.39 23.72 5.58
CA ARG A 136 -0.72 23.87 6.49
C ARG A 136 -1.52 25.09 6.06
N GLN A 137 -2.67 24.89 5.42
CA GLN A 137 -3.56 26.02 5.12
C GLN A 137 -4.21 26.48 6.44
N ALA A 138 -4.03 27.77 6.78
CA ALA A 138 -4.72 28.39 7.90
C ALA A 138 -6.23 28.31 7.66
N GLY A 139 -6.98 27.76 8.63
CA GLY A 139 -8.44 27.60 8.55
C GLY A 139 -8.94 26.21 8.16
N ASP A 140 -8.07 25.26 7.88
CA ASP A 140 -8.43 23.88 7.64
C ASP A 140 -8.64 23.16 8.99
N THR A 141 -9.82 23.37 9.59
CA THR A 141 -10.20 22.79 10.90
C THR A 141 -10.10 21.26 10.93
N LEU A 142 -10.13 20.60 9.77
CA LEU A 142 -9.90 19.17 9.64
C LEU A 142 -8.40 18.81 9.66
N ARG A 143 -7.50 19.76 9.32
CA ARG A 143 -6.03 19.59 9.37
C ARG A 143 -5.41 19.93 10.74
N GLU A 144 -6.11 20.62 11.60
CA GLU A 144 -5.67 20.79 13.00
C GLU A 144 -5.57 19.45 13.75
N PHE A 145 -6.29 18.42 13.29
CA PHE A 145 -6.20 17.06 13.84
C PHE A 145 -5.02 16.24 13.32
N VAL A 146 -4.33 16.66 12.27
CA VAL A 146 -3.16 15.93 11.72
C VAL A 146 -1.87 16.61 12.15
N LYS A 147 -1.68 16.82 13.46
CA LYS A 147 -0.31 16.84 14.00
C LYS A 147 0.29 15.46 13.74
N PRO A 148 1.55 15.38 13.24
CA PRO A 148 2.20 14.08 13.07
C PRO A 148 2.02 13.29 14.37
N SER A 149 1.33 12.17 14.30
CA SER A 149 1.17 11.28 15.43
C SER A 149 2.55 10.87 15.94
N PRO A 150 2.85 10.97 17.22
CA PRO A 150 4.14 10.56 17.76
C PRO A 150 4.36 9.04 17.65
N THR A 151 3.31 8.28 17.39
CA THR A 151 3.35 6.81 17.39
C THR A 151 2.78 6.17 16.13
N PHE A 152 2.26 6.95 15.19
CA PHE A 152 1.71 6.48 13.92
C PHE A 152 2.36 7.22 12.75
N SER A 153 2.63 6.49 11.68
CA SER A 153 3.01 7.02 10.36
C SER A 153 2.05 6.48 9.31
N PRO A 154 1.78 7.20 8.23
CA PRO A 154 0.99 6.70 7.12
C PRO A 154 1.42 5.30 6.69
N GLY A 155 0.48 4.42 6.43
CA GLY A 155 0.74 3.00 6.25
C GLY A 155 0.02 2.38 5.06
N LEU A 156 0.70 1.44 4.41
CA LEU A 156 0.17 0.64 3.31
C LEU A 156 -0.88 -0.35 3.82
N VAL A 157 -1.96 -0.50 3.08
CA VAL A 157 -2.99 -1.51 3.36
C VAL A 157 -2.95 -2.70 2.40
N HIS A 158 -2.28 -2.52 1.24
CA HIS A 158 -1.96 -3.58 0.28
C HIS A 158 -0.69 -3.23 -0.49
N ARG A 159 -0.30 -4.09 -1.42
CA ARG A 159 0.91 -3.90 -2.22
C ARG A 159 0.69 -4.27 -3.68
N LEU A 160 1.52 -3.71 -4.55
CA LEU A 160 1.75 -4.13 -5.93
C LEU A 160 3.19 -4.62 -6.09
N ASP A 161 3.42 -5.45 -7.10
CA ASP A 161 4.78 -5.84 -7.49
C ASP A 161 5.55 -4.62 -8.01
N ARG A 162 6.89 -4.69 -8.00
CA ARG A 162 7.76 -3.59 -8.46
C ARG A 162 7.40 -3.14 -9.88
N ALA A 163 7.25 -4.09 -10.80
CA ALA A 163 6.95 -3.82 -12.20
C ALA A 163 5.45 -3.63 -12.51
N THR A 164 4.55 -3.85 -11.55
CA THR A 164 3.12 -3.53 -11.67
C THR A 164 2.88 -2.06 -11.36
N SER A 165 2.14 -1.37 -12.22
CA SER A 165 1.69 0.02 -11.99
C SER A 165 0.25 0.07 -11.50
N GLY A 166 -0.22 1.25 -11.05
CA GLY A 166 -1.61 1.51 -10.71
C GLY A 166 -1.87 1.83 -9.24
N LEU A 167 -3.10 1.70 -8.82
CA LEU A 167 -3.62 2.17 -7.55
C LEU A 167 -3.00 1.47 -6.35
N VAL A 168 -2.54 2.29 -5.39
CA VAL A 168 -2.13 1.86 -4.05
C VAL A 168 -2.82 2.75 -3.02
N LEU A 169 -3.48 2.12 -2.03
CA LEU A 169 -4.13 2.80 -0.90
C LEU A 169 -3.18 2.90 0.28
N ILE A 170 -3.15 4.07 0.90
CA ILE A 170 -2.37 4.38 2.10
C ILE A 170 -3.32 5.01 3.12
N GLY A 171 -3.35 4.48 4.34
CA GLY A 171 -4.05 5.09 5.46
C GLY A 171 -3.21 6.23 6.05
N LYS A 172 -3.80 7.42 6.16
CA LYS A 172 -3.19 8.63 6.76
C LYS A 172 -3.39 8.69 8.26
N THR A 173 -4.41 8.00 8.79
CA THR A 173 -4.71 7.88 10.23
C THR A 173 -4.78 6.41 10.63
N LEU A 174 -4.49 6.12 11.90
CA LEU A 174 -4.52 4.74 12.41
C LEU A 174 -5.92 4.10 12.28
N PRO A 175 -7.03 4.78 12.63
CA PRO A 175 -8.37 4.21 12.44
C PRO A 175 -8.66 3.86 10.96
N ALA A 176 -8.32 4.75 10.03
CA ALA A 176 -8.53 4.49 8.60
C ALA A 176 -7.67 3.32 8.10
N MET A 177 -6.39 3.25 8.51
CA MET A 177 -5.50 2.14 8.15
C MET A 177 -6.03 0.80 8.68
N GLN A 178 -6.51 0.76 9.93
CA GLN A 178 -7.07 -0.46 10.53
C GLN A 178 -8.33 -0.90 9.79
N GLU A 179 -9.23 0.01 9.49
CA GLU A 179 -10.47 -0.30 8.80
C GLU A 179 -10.22 -0.72 7.34
N LEU A 180 -9.38 0.00 6.60
CA LEU A 180 -8.96 -0.39 5.24
C LEU A 180 -8.31 -1.79 5.23
N THR A 181 -7.45 -2.08 6.20
CA THR A 181 -6.82 -3.41 6.34
C THR A 181 -7.88 -4.49 6.58
N ARG A 182 -8.89 -4.19 7.43
CA ARG A 182 -10.02 -5.09 7.70
C ARG A 182 -10.85 -5.32 6.42
N MET A 183 -11.13 -4.26 5.66
CA MET A 183 -11.88 -4.33 4.41
C MET A 183 -11.14 -5.17 3.36
N ILE A 184 -9.85 -4.96 3.18
CA ILE A 184 -9.00 -5.79 2.28
C ILE A 184 -9.05 -7.26 2.70
N LYS A 185 -8.90 -7.56 4.00
CA LYS A 185 -8.97 -8.93 4.53
C LYS A 185 -10.35 -9.56 4.31
N LYS A 186 -11.42 -8.78 4.44
CA LYS A 186 -12.81 -9.22 4.22
C LYS A 186 -13.23 -9.22 2.75
N ARG A 187 -12.34 -8.81 1.82
CA ARG A 187 -12.62 -8.69 0.39
C ARG A 187 -13.70 -7.64 0.05
N ASN A 188 -13.85 -6.63 0.88
CA ASN A 188 -14.80 -5.51 0.69
C ASN A 188 -14.18 -4.37 -0.14
N VAL A 189 -13.05 -4.62 -0.79
CA VAL A 189 -12.42 -3.72 -1.77
C VAL A 189 -12.31 -4.48 -3.08
N ARG A 190 -13.12 -4.08 -4.06
CA ARG A 190 -13.04 -4.63 -5.42
C ARG A 190 -11.83 -4.05 -6.11
N LYS A 191 -11.02 -4.90 -6.72
CA LYS A 191 -9.75 -4.54 -7.35
C LYS A 191 -9.76 -5.00 -8.79
N THR A 192 -9.81 -4.06 -9.72
CA THR A 192 -9.81 -4.34 -11.16
C THR A 192 -8.48 -3.95 -11.79
N TYR A 193 -7.95 -4.85 -12.57
CA TYR A 193 -6.67 -4.71 -13.29
C TYR A 193 -6.91 -4.75 -14.78
N ILE A 194 -6.04 -4.08 -15.52
CA ILE A 194 -5.92 -4.23 -16.98
C ILE A 194 -4.58 -4.90 -17.27
N ALA A 195 -4.62 -5.93 -18.09
CA ALA A 195 -3.43 -6.64 -18.55
C ALA A 195 -3.47 -6.84 -20.06
N LEU A 196 -2.28 -6.90 -20.67
CA LEU A 196 -2.11 -7.40 -22.01
C LEU A 196 -1.51 -8.81 -21.91
N ALA A 197 -2.26 -9.81 -22.33
CA ALA A 197 -1.82 -11.21 -22.35
C ALA A 197 -1.27 -11.59 -23.71
N VAL A 198 -0.36 -12.57 -23.76
CA VAL A 198 0.16 -13.15 -25.00
C VAL A 198 -0.54 -14.49 -25.25
N GLY A 199 -1.29 -14.57 -26.33
CA GLY A 199 -2.16 -15.71 -26.65
C GLY A 199 -3.62 -15.43 -26.32
N GLY A 200 -4.49 -16.38 -26.67
CA GLY A 200 -5.92 -16.33 -26.34
C GLY A 200 -6.22 -16.92 -24.98
N LEU A 201 -7.28 -16.46 -24.35
CA LEU A 201 -7.83 -17.10 -23.17
C LEU A 201 -8.88 -18.16 -23.55
N PRO A 202 -9.14 -19.16 -22.70
CA PRO A 202 -10.05 -20.27 -23.01
C PRO A 202 -11.47 -19.83 -23.36
N GLN A 203 -11.94 -18.75 -22.73
CA GLN A 203 -13.28 -18.18 -22.92
C GLN A 203 -13.20 -16.64 -22.88
N ARG A 204 -14.28 -15.99 -23.35
CA ARG A 204 -14.36 -14.51 -23.30
C ARG A 204 -14.46 -13.98 -21.86
N GLU A 205 -15.08 -14.75 -20.97
CA GLU A 205 -15.18 -14.46 -19.55
C GLU A 205 -15.00 -15.76 -18.77
N GLY A 206 -14.38 -15.68 -17.60
CA GLY A 206 -14.15 -16.87 -16.80
C GLY A 206 -13.53 -16.58 -15.44
N THR A 207 -13.36 -17.65 -14.69
CA THR A 207 -12.72 -17.64 -13.37
C THR A 207 -11.55 -18.62 -13.36
N ILE A 208 -10.37 -18.11 -13.00
CA ILE A 208 -9.21 -18.96 -12.72
C ILE A 208 -9.20 -19.18 -11.20
N ASN A 209 -9.57 -20.40 -10.79
CA ASN A 209 -9.61 -20.82 -9.39
C ASN A 209 -8.56 -21.92 -9.20
N VAL A 210 -7.30 -21.50 -9.09
CA VAL A 210 -6.16 -22.42 -8.97
C VAL A 210 -5.29 -21.95 -7.79
N PRO A 211 -5.00 -22.84 -6.82
CA PRO A 211 -4.14 -22.49 -5.69
C PRO A 211 -2.76 -22.02 -6.13
N ILE A 212 -2.13 -21.17 -5.32
CA ILE A 212 -0.81 -20.62 -5.62
C ILE A 212 0.15 -20.92 -4.47
N ALA A 213 1.28 -21.56 -4.78
CA ALA A 213 2.35 -21.86 -3.83
C ALA A 213 3.60 -21.01 -4.12
N ARG A 214 4.31 -20.65 -3.07
CA ARG A 214 5.69 -20.14 -3.17
C ARG A 214 6.64 -21.31 -3.15
N GLN A 215 7.34 -21.57 -4.23
CA GLN A 215 8.41 -22.56 -4.22
C GLN A 215 9.68 -21.97 -3.58
N GLN A 216 10.35 -22.78 -2.77
CA GLN A 216 11.71 -22.53 -2.29
C GLN A 216 12.66 -23.50 -3.01
N ASP A 217 13.89 -23.05 -3.31
CA ASP A 217 14.91 -23.99 -3.79
C ASP A 217 15.47 -24.82 -2.61
N ALA A 218 16.26 -25.83 -2.93
CA ALA A 218 16.90 -26.70 -1.93
C ALA A 218 17.81 -25.94 -0.92
N LYS A 219 18.13 -24.67 -1.21
CA LYS A 219 18.88 -23.77 -0.32
C LYS A 219 17.98 -22.75 0.41
N GLY A 220 16.65 -22.96 0.40
CA GLY A 220 15.67 -22.07 1.05
C GLY A 220 15.49 -20.71 0.37
N ARG A 221 16.06 -20.48 -0.82
CA ARG A 221 15.88 -19.24 -1.57
C ARG A 221 14.51 -19.24 -2.24
N ARG A 222 13.85 -18.07 -2.22
CA ARG A 222 12.53 -17.90 -2.83
C ARG A 222 12.62 -18.14 -4.33
N ARG A 223 11.89 -19.13 -4.82
CA ARG A 223 11.65 -19.38 -6.24
C ARG A 223 10.34 -18.74 -6.71
N LYS A 224 10.11 -18.87 -8.00
CA LYS A 224 8.88 -18.51 -8.71
C LYS A 224 7.64 -18.99 -7.96
N VAL A 225 6.61 -18.16 -7.91
CA VAL A 225 5.29 -18.56 -7.45
C VAL A 225 4.64 -19.40 -8.54
N GLN A 226 4.10 -20.57 -8.20
CA GLN A 226 3.50 -21.49 -9.14
C GLN A 226 2.01 -21.70 -8.83
N ALA A 227 1.19 -21.75 -9.88
CA ALA A 227 -0.19 -22.20 -9.78
C ALA A 227 -0.28 -23.74 -9.76
N GLY A 228 -1.21 -24.29 -8.99
CA GLY A 228 -1.46 -25.73 -8.86
C GLY A 228 -1.63 -26.17 -7.41
N GLU A 229 -0.71 -25.81 -6.52
CA GLU A 229 -0.76 -26.13 -5.09
C GLU A 229 -0.62 -24.87 -4.25
N GLY A 230 -0.98 -24.95 -2.95
CA GLY A 230 -0.72 -23.86 -2.00
C GLY A 230 -1.96 -23.14 -1.50
N GLN A 231 -1.91 -21.82 -1.48
CA GLN A 231 -2.99 -20.98 -0.94
C GLN A 231 -4.07 -20.75 -1.98
N HIS A 232 -5.33 -20.90 -1.56
CA HIS A 232 -6.49 -20.61 -2.38
C HIS A 232 -6.41 -19.23 -3.05
N ALA A 233 -6.57 -19.20 -4.37
CA ALA A 233 -6.48 -18.00 -5.20
C ALA A 233 -7.56 -18.00 -6.28
N ILE A 234 -8.25 -16.86 -6.45
CA ILE A 234 -9.32 -16.68 -7.43
C ILE A 234 -9.10 -15.36 -8.17
N THR A 235 -9.08 -15.44 -9.50
CA THR A 235 -9.06 -14.30 -10.42
C THR A 235 -10.18 -14.46 -11.44
N ASN A 236 -11.13 -13.52 -11.48
CA ASN A 236 -12.10 -13.42 -12.55
C ASN A 236 -11.48 -12.64 -13.71
N TYR A 237 -11.83 -12.97 -14.94
CA TYR A 237 -11.36 -12.25 -16.12
C TYR A 237 -12.45 -12.06 -17.17
N ARG A 238 -12.29 -11.00 -17.95
CA ARG A 238 -13.08 -10.69 -19.14
C ARG A 238 -12.15 -10.22 -20.27
N VAL A 239 -12.22 -10.87 -21.42
CA VAL A 239 -11.53 -10.45 -22.63
C VAL A 239 -12.21 -9.19 -23.15
N LEU A 240 -11.47 -8.11 -23.27
CA LEU A 240 -11.96 -6.85 -23.82
C LEU A 240 -11.84 -6.83 -25.34
N ALA A 241 -10.65 -7.16 -25.86
CA ALA A 241 -10.37 -7.26 -27.27
C ALA A 241 -9.18 -8.18 -27.53
N GLN A 242 -9.04 -8.66 -28.77
CA GLN A 242 -7.88 -9.42 -29.24
C GLN A 242 -7.37 -8.82 -30.55
N ARG A 243 -6.05 -8.64 -30.64
CA ARG A 243 -5.34 -8.12 -31.81
C ARG A 243 -4.08 -8.96 -32.04
N GLY A 244 -4.09 -9.72 -33.18
CA GLY A 244 -3.01 -10.65 -33.45
C GLY A 244 -2.80 -11.67 -32.33
N THR A 245 -1.59 -11.73 -31.80
CA THR A 245 -1.23 -12.61 -30.67
C THR A 245 -1.51 -12.00 -29.28
N TYR A 246 -2.01 -10.77 -29.20
CA TYR A 246 -2.24 -10.09 -27.94
C TYR A 246 -3.72 -10.04 -27.60
N THR A 247 -4.03 -10.26 -26.33
CA THR A 247 -5.39 -10.17 -25.77
C THR A 247 -5.41 -9.16 -24.64
N LEU A 248 -6.24 -8.12 -24.79
CA LEU A 248 -6.51 -7.14 -23.72
C LEU A 248 -7.54 -7.71 -22.77
N VAL A 249 -7.21 -7.73 -21.48
CA VAL A 249 -7.99 -8.44 -20.46
C VAL A 249 -8.24 -7.53 -19.28
N GLU A 250 -9.50 -7.47 -18.85
CA GLU A 250 -9.90 -6.95 -17.54
C GLU A 250 -9.90 -8.10 -16.54
N LEU A 251 -9.30 -7.90 -15.36
CA LEU A 251 -9.21 -8.92 -14.32
C LEU A 251 -9.70 -8.37 -12.98
N GLU A 252 -10.54 -9.14 -12.31
CA GLU A 252 -10.94 -8.86 -10.94
C GLU A 252 -10.20 -9.78 -9.98
N LEU A 253 -9.48 -9.17 -9.03
CA LEU A 253 -8.68 -9.89 -8.06
C LEU A 253 -9.52 -10.18 -6.79
N VAL A 254 -10.15 -11.35 -6.71
CA VAL A 254 -10.97 -11.77 -5.56
C VAL A 254 -10.09 -12.07 -4.34
N THR A 255 -8.95 -12.71 -4.55
CA THR A 255 -7.90 -12.93 -3.52
C THR A 255 -6.66 -12.12 -3.89
N GLY A 256 -5.74 -11.91 -2.94
CA GLY A 256 -4.54 -11.09 -3.17
C GLY A 256 -3.25 -11.84 -2.83
N ARG A 257 -2.89 -12.88 -3.61
CA ARG A 257 -1.64 -13.60 -3.43
C ARG A 257 -0.52 -12.94 -4.23
N THR A 258 0.71 -13.14 -3.80
CA THR A 258 1.89 -12.64 -4.53
C THR A 258 1.88 -13.17 -5.96
N HIS A 259 2.09 -12.30 -6.95
CA HIS A 259 2.12 -12.60 -8.39
C HIS A 259 0.85 -13.31 -8.93
N GLN A 260 -0.29 -13.24 -8.21
CA GLN A 260 -1.46 -14.07 -8.51
C GLN A 260 -1.92 -13.96 -9.96
N ILE A 261 -2.18 -12.76 -10.48
CA ILE A 261 -2.63 -12.55 -11.87
C ILE A 261 -1.61 -13.13 -12.84
N ARG A 262 -0.34 -12.88 -12.62
CA ARG A 262 0.76 -13.31 -13.49
C ARG A 262 0.85 -14.84 -13.56
N ALA A 263 0.81 -15.51 -12.40
CA ALA A 263 0.82 -16.97 -12.33
C ALA A 263 -0.46 -17.59 -12.90
N HIS A 264 -1.63 -17.00 -12.67
CA HIS A 264 -2.91 -17.47 -13.19
C HIS A 264 -2.98 -17.36 -14.71
N LEU A 265 -2.61 -16.21 -15.31
CA LEU A 265 -2.61 -16.05 -16.75
C LEU A 265 -1.59 -16.99 -17.42
N ALA A 266 -0.41 -17.16 -16.84
CA ALA A 266 0.57 -18.13 -17.34
C ALA A 266 0.06 -19.57 -17.25
N HIS A 267 -0.67 -19.94 -16.18
CA HIS A 267 -1.26 -21.27 -16.01
C HIS A 267 -2.26 -21.61 -17.11
N VAL A 268 -3.05 -20.65 -17.56
CA VAL A 268 -4.02 -20.87 -18.66
C VAL A 268 -3.41 -20.67 -20.05
N GLY A 269 -2.08 -20.58 -20.17
CA GLY A 269 -1.37 -20.47 -21.44
C GLY A 269 -1.34 -19.08 -22.07
N ALA A 270 -1.82 -18.05 -21.37
CA ALA A 270 -1.88 -16.66 -21.83
C ALA A 270 -1.08 -15.72 -20.88
N PRO A 271 0.25 -15.87 -20.75
CA PRO A 271 1.06 -15.08 -19.83
C PRO A 271 0.99 -13.58 -20.13
N VAL A 272 1.22 -12.75 -19.11
CA VAL A 272 1.28 -11.30 -19.27
C VAL A 272 2.42 -10.90 -20.20
N ALA A 273 2.15 -10.05 -21.19
CA ALA A 273 3.15 -9.53 -22.10
C ALA A 273 4.22 -8.72 -21.34
N GLY A 274 5.50 -8.97 -21.67
CA GLY A 274 6.65 -8.33 -21.02
C GLY A 274 6.95 -8.84 -19.60
N ASP A 275 6.39 -9.99 -19.19
CA ASP A 275 6.67 -10.60 -17.90
C ASP A 275 7.92 -11.49 -17.96
N ASP A 276 9.03 -11.02 -17.36
CA ASP A 276 10.32 -11.72 -17.40
C ASP A 276 10.32 -13.03 -16.59
N GLU A 277 9.37 -13.20 -15.64
CA GLU A 277 9.33 -14.35 -14.75
C GLU A 277 8.37 -15.45 -15.26
N TYR A 278 7.21 -15.06 -15.82
CA TYR A 278 6.14 -15.97 -16.23
C TYR A 278 5.96 -16.03 -17.74
N GLY A 279 6.49 -15.06 -18.47
CA GLY A 279 6.43 -14.99 -19.91
C GLY A 279 7.52 -15.79 -20.62
N ASP A 280 7.42 -15.85 -21.93
CA ASP A 280 8.42 -16.42 -22.82
C ASP A 280 9.42 -15.35 -23.28
N ARG A 281 10.71 -15.69 -23.32
CA ARG A 281 11.78 -14.73 -23.65
C ARG A 281 11.69 -14.19 -25.09
N GLU A 282 11.33 -15.00 -26.04
CA GLU A 282 11.23 -14.60 -27.44
C GLU A 282 10.04 -13.66 -27.63
N ARG A 283 8.89 -14.02 -27.07
CA ARG A 283 7.68 -13.18 -27.09
C ARG A 283 7.88 -11.86 -26.35
N ASN A 284 8.62 -11.86 -25.24
CA ASN A 284 8.96 -10.63 -24.51
C ASN A 284 9.92 -9.74 -25.32
N ARG A 285 10.89 -10.31 -26.03
CA ARG A 285 11.73 -9.57 -26.97
C ARG A 285 10.89 -8.94 -28.07
N HIS A 286 9.99 -9.71 -28.67
CA HIS A 286 9.04 -9.19 -29.67
C HIS A 286 8.18 -8.04 -29.10
N ALA A 287 7.66 -8.18 -27.89
CA ALA A 287 6.90 -7.11 -27.23
C ALA A 287 7.75 -5.86 -26.97
N ALA A 288 9.02 -6.02 -26.59
CA ALA A 288 9.94 -4.91 -26.41
C ALA A 288 10.24 -4.17 -27.73
N ASP A 289 10.49 -4.92 -28.81
CA ASP A 289 10.87 -4.37 -30.12
C ASP A 289 9.68 -3.74 -30.86
N LYS A 290 8.50 -4.37 -30.80
CA LYS A 290 7.31 -3.93 -31.55
C LYS A 290 6.39 -3.00 -30.77
N LEU A 291 6.25 -3.19 -29.45
CA LEU A 291 5.34 -2.42 -28.60
C LEU A 291 6.09 -1.43 -27.70
N GLY A 292 7.44 -1.44 -27.67
CA GLY A 292 8.21 -0.68 -26.68
C GLY A 292 8.01 -1.15 -25.24
N LEU A 293 7.45 -2.35 -25.04
CA LEU A 293 7.07 -2.86 -23.74
C LEU A 293 8.23 -3.62 -23.07
N ARG A 294 8.88 -2.97 -22.10
CA ARG A 294 10.05 -3.53 -21.39
C ARG A 294 9.75 -4.00 -19.97
N ARG A 295 8.49 -4.19 -19.65
CA ARG A 295 8.01 -4.69 -18.37
C ARG A 295 6.66 -5.36 -18.53
N GLN A 296 6.21 -6.10 -17.54
CA GLN A 296 4.87 -6.69 -17.56
C GLN A 296 3.78 -5.63 -17.79
N PHE A 297 2.91 -5.87 -18.78
CA PHE A 297 1.72 -5.05 -18.99
C PHE A 297 0.65 -5.45 -17.98
N LEU A 298 0.79 -4.96 -16.76
CA LEU A 298 -0.16 -5.18 -15.69
C LEU A 298 -0.35 -3.87 -14.92
N HIS A 299 -1.61 -3.44 -14.79
CA HIS A 299 -1.98 -2.18 -14.18
C HIS A 299 -3.19 -2.34 -13.27
N ALA A 300 -3.06 -1.96 -11.99
CA ALA A 300 -4.16 -1.90 -11.03
C ALA A 300 -4.99 -0.64 -11.31
N ALA A 301 -6.01 -0.79 -12.17
CA ALA A 301 -6.67 0.34 -12.80
C ALA A 301 -7.82 0.92 -11.98
N ARG A 302 -8.54 0.10 -11.17
CA ARG A 302 -9.73 0.57 -10.45
C ARG A 302 -9.85 -0.06 -9.08
N LEU A 303 -10.28 0.74 -8.10
CA LEU A 303 -10.64 0.30 -6.75
C LEU A 303 -12.02 0.83 -6.40
N GLU A 304 -12.92 -0.07 -6.02
CA GLU A 304 -14.29 0.26 -5.60
C GLU A 304 -14.49 -0.22 -4.16
N PHE A 305 -14.85 0.70 -3.26
CA PHE A 305 -15.04 0.39 -1.85
C PHE A 305 -15.81 1.49 -1.12
N THR A 306 -16.36 1.17 0.04
CA THR A 306 -16.93 2.17 0.94
C THR A 306 -15.83 2.89 1.69
N HIS A 307 -15.87 4.22 1.77
CA HIS A 307 -14.88 4.99 2.55
C HIS A 307 -14.86 4.52 4.01
N PRO A 308 -13.65 4.24 4.59
CA PRO A 308 -13.51 3.53 5.86
C PRO A 308 -14.16 4.24 7.05
N LEU A 309 -14.26 5.57 7.04
CA LEU A 309 -14.81 6.36 8.13
C LEU A 309 -15.95 7.27 7.70
N GLY A 310 -16.01 7.65 6.41
CA GLY A 310 -17.04 8.55 5.87
C GLY A 310 -18.29 7.83 5.36
N GLY A 311 -18.21 6.53 5.06
CA GLY A 311 -19.34 5.71 4.60
C GLY A 311 -19.76 5.90 3.14
N GLN A 312 -19.24 6.92 2.43
CA GLN A 312 -19.54 7.13 1.00
C GLN A 312 -18.85 6.06 0.13
N GLN A 313 -19.47 5.73 -1.01
CA GLN A 313 -18.87 4.85 -2.01
C GLN A 313 -17.77 5.60 -2.76
N LEU A 314 -16.62 4.99 -2.85
CA LEU A 314 -15.47 5.48 -3.63
C LEU A 314 -15.26 4.55 -4.84
N ASP A 315 -15.13 5.15 -6.00
CA ASP A 315 -14.80 4.53 -7.27
C ASP A 315 -13.57 5.25 -7.84
N LEU A 316 -12.41 4.70 -7.58
CA LEU A 316 -11.13 5.32 -7.90
C LEU A 316 -10.52 4.66 -9.15
N VAL A 317 -10.21 5.46 -10.15
CA VAL A 317 -9.62 5.02 -11.40
C VAL A 317 -8.25 5.64 -11.60
N ALA A 318 -7.24 4.80 -11.87
CA ALA A 318 -5.91 5.25 -12.28
C ALA A 318 -5.79 5.19 -13.79
N PRO A 319 -5.45 6.28 -14.47
CA PRO A 319 -5.11 6.27 -15.88
C PRO A 319 -3.95 5.33 -16.18
N LEU A 320 -3.92 4.74 -17.37
CA LEU A 320 -2.75 4.01 -17.83
C LEU A 320 -1.53 4.95 -17.90
N TRP A 321 -0.38 4.43 -17.51
CA TRP A 321 0.87 5.16 -17.70
C TRP A 321 1.19 5.25 -19.20
N PRO A 322 1.84 6.32 -19.68
CA PRO A 322 2.06 6.59 -21.11
C PRO A 322 2.73 5.43 -21.87
N GLU A 323 3.62 4.67 -21.23
CA GLU A 323 4.27 3.53 -21.86
C GLU A 323 3.30 2.35 -22.12
N LEU A 324 2.27 2.19 -21.25
CA LEU A 324 1.24 1.18 -21.49
C LEU A 324 0.29 1.62 -22.61
N GLN A 325 -0.08 2.90 -22.64
CA GLN A 325 -0.92 3.43 -23.71
C GLN A 325 -0.22 3.26 -25.07
N ARG A 326 1.05 3.67 -25.17
CA ARG A 326 1.83 3.49 -26.41
C ARG A 326 1.92 2.00 -26.84
N ALA A 327 2.05 1.10 -25.87
CA ALA A 327 2.08 -0.33 -26.17
C ALA A 327 0.75 -0.85 -26.73
N LEU A 328 -0.40 -0.35 -26.22
CA LEU A 328 -1.72 -0.68 -26.78
C LEU A 328 -1.87 -0.13 -28.21
N ASP A 329 -1.50 1.12 -28.43
CA ASP A 329 -1.59 1.78 -29.74
C ASP A 329 -0.73 1.02 -30.76
N ALA A 330 0.50 0.65 -30.38
CA ALA A 330 1.42 -0.12 -31.23
C ALA A 330 0.91 -1.56 -31.52
N ALA A 331 0.15 -2.15 -30.59
CA ALA A 331 -0.50 -3.44 -30.78
C ALA A 331 -1.82 -3.35 -31.57
N GLY A 332 -2.25 -2.12 -31.96
CA GLY A 332 -3.47 -1.87 -32.75
C GLY A 332 -4.75 -1.84 -31.94
N PHE A 333 -4.67 -1.73 -30.62
CA PHE A 333 -5.85 -1.51 -29.78
C PHE A 333 -6.31 -0.05 -29.87
N LYS A 334 -7.62 0.15 -29.81
CA LYS A 334 -8.24 1.47 -29.89
C LYS A 334 -8.80 1.88 -28.51
N PRO A 335 -9.06 3.18 -28.26
CA PRO A 335 -9.71 3.61 -27.03
C PRO A 335 -11.00 2.86 -26.70
N ASP A 336 -11.77 2.48 -27.76
CA ASP A 336 -13.03 1.74 -27.59
C ASP A 336 -12.84 0.29 -27.14
N ASP A 337 -11.64 -0.27 -27.28
CA ASP A 337 -11.31 -1.58 -26.72
C ASP A 337 -11.13 -1.53 -25.19
N LEU A 338 -10.93 -0.34 -24.60
CA LEU A 338 -10.87 -0.15 -23.14
C LEU A 338 -12.26 -0.07 -22.53
N PRO A 339 -12.45 -0.47 -21.26
CA PRO A 339 -13.72 -0.30 -20.58
C PRO A 339 -14.06 1.19 -20.44
N SER A 340 -15.37 1.52 -20.51
CA SER A 340 -15.85 2.91 -20.49
C SER A 340 -15.35 3.72 -19.29
N TRP A 341 -15.22 3.09 -18.12
CA TRP A 341 -14.74 3.73 -16.91
C TRP A 341 -13.25 4.12 -16.96
N LEU A 342 -12.44 3.56 -17.90
CA LEU A 342 -11.03 3.90 -18.07
C LEU A 342 -10.79 4.87 -19.25
N ARG A 343 -11.80 5.08 -20.13
CA ARG A 343 -11.70 5.99 -21.27
C ARG A 343 -11.66 7.43 -20.79
N GLY A 344 -10.80 8.25 -21.37
CA GLY A 344 -10.75 9.70 -21.08
C GLY A 344 -10.20 10.06 -19.70
N THR A 345 -9.68 9.12 -18.93
CA THR A 345 -8.89 9.41 -17.73
C THR A 345 -7.45 9.73 -18.17
N THR A 346 -7.15 11.02 -18.31
CA THR A 346 -5.79 11.52 -18.63
C THR A 346 -5.11 12.10 -17.41
#